data_bbd0da8631fe7fc8bb1c6244010c30a7
#
_entry.id   bbd0da8631fe7fc8bb1c6244010c30a7
#
_cell.length_a   1.000
_cell.length_b   1.000
_cell.length_c   1.000
_cell.angle_alpha   90.00
_cell.angle_beta   90.00
_cell.angle_gamma   90.00
#
_symmetry.space_group_name_H-M   'P 1'
#
loop_
_entity.id
_entity.type
_entity.pdbx_description
1 polymer ?
#
loop_
_entity_poly.entity_id
_entity_poly.type
_entity_poly.pdbx_seq_one_letter_code
_entity_poly.pdbx_strand_id
1 'polypeptide(L)'
;AQRLGVPTVIQEQNSYAGLTNKILAKRAKRICVTYEGMERFFPAGRITMTGNPLRGRFSKEGADRGEALEYYGFTPDLPVVLVVGGSLGTRSLNEMMKAWILSLGGADAPVQVIWQTGKYYEREMQAFLAAHPAANIWQGAFIDRMDYAYAAADLVLSRSGAGTVSELCLVAKPVLFVPSP
;
A
#
# COMPACT_ATOMS: atom_id res chain seq x y z
N ALA A 1 -4.99 -25.53 16.91
CA ALA A 1 -5.74 -24.81 17.92
C ALA A 1 -7.18 -25.33 18.03
N GLN A 2 -8.03 -25.19 17.00
CA GLN A 2 -9.47 -25.56 17.08
C GLN A 2 -9.73 -27.06 17.36
N ARG A 3 -8.88 -27.98 16.84
CA ARG A 3 -8.97 -29.41 17.13
C ARG A 3 -8.64 -29.76 18.58
N LEU A 4 -7.89 -28.90 19.25
CA LEU A 4 -7.49 -29.03 20.67
C LEU A 4 -8.42 -28.22 21.60
N GLY A 5 -9.59 -27.78 21.14
CA GLY A 5 -10.54 -27.01 21.94
C GLY A 5 -10.13 -25.55 22.24
N VAL A 6 -9.02 -25.08 21.66
CA VAL A 6 -8.57 -23.69 21.90
C VAL A 6 -9.48 -22.72 21.15
N PRO A 7 -10.09 -21.71 21.83
CA PRO A 7 -10.90 -20.70 21.19
C PRO A 7 -10.08 -19.91 20.16
N THR A 8 -10.66 -19.66 18.98
CA THR A 8 -10.00 -18.92 17.90
C THR A 8 -10.82 -17.74 17.45
N VAL A 9 -10.13 -16.68 17.04
CA VAL A 9 -10.69 -15.55 16.32
C VAL A 9 -10.02 -15.54 14.94
N ILE A 10 -10.78 -15.26 13.92
CA ILE A 10 -10.26 -15.08 12.55
C ILE A 10 -10.65 -13.71 12.04
N GLN A 11 -9.88 -13.20 11.07
CA GLN A 11 -10.16 -11.94 10.40
C GLN A 11 -10.20 -12.14 8.89
N GLU A 12 -11.22 -11.55 8.24
CA GLU A 12 -11.32 -11.45 6.80
C GLU A 12 -11.22 -9.98 6.37
N GLN A 13 -10.21 -9.69 5.58
CA GLN A 13 -9.89 -8.34 5.13
C GLN A 13 -10.56 -7.97 3.82
N ASN A 14 -11.05 -8.96 3.07
CA ASN A 14 -11.59 -8.80 1.74
C ASN A 14 -13.12 -8.90 1.75
N SER A 15 -13.75 -8.34 0.73
CA SER A 15 -15.20 -8.46 0.50
C SER A 15 -15.62 -9.87 0.03
N TYR A 16 -14.66 -10.71 -0.35
CA TYR A 16 -14.86 -12.12 -0.68
C TYR A 16 -13.99 -12.98 0.22
N ALA A 17 -14.62 -13.88 0.97
CA ALA A 17 -13.93 -14.68 1.96
C ALA A 17 -12.96 -15.70 1.33
N GLY A 18 -11.73 -15.73 1.83
CA GLY A 18 -10.74 -16.72 1.47
C GLY A 18 -11.13 -18.14 1.94
N LEU A 19 -10.68 -19.15 1.22
CA LEU A 19 -11.01 -20.55 1.51
C LEU A 19 -10.62 -20.96 2.95
N THR A 20 -9.45 -20.54 3.41
CA THR A 20 -8.98 -20.81 4.76
C THR A 20 -9.94 -20.25 5.80
N ASN A 21 -10.36 -19.00 5.65
CA ASN A 21 -11.31 -18.37 6.57
C ASN A 21 -12.68 -19.06 6.53
N LYS A 22 -13.18 -19.49 5.36
CA LYS A 22 -14.42 -20.27 5.24
C LYS A 22 -14.35 -21.60 6.01
N ILE A 23 -13.21 -22.28 5.96
CA ILE A 23 -13.00 -23.53 6.70
C ILE A 23 -12.92 -23.28 8.20
N LEU A 24 -12.14 -22.29 8.62
CA LEU A 24 -11.91 -21.98 10.03
C LEU A 24 -13.15 -21.38 10.73
N ALA A 25 -13.98 -20.66 9.97
CA ALA A 25 -15.21 -20.03 10.47
C ALA A 25 -16.17 -21.02 11.13
N LYS A 26 -16.17 -22.30 10.69
CA LYS A 26 -17.05 -23.34 11.24
C LYS A 26 -16.87 -23.55 12.74
N ARG A 27 -15.69 -23.28 13.30
CA ARG A 27 -15.34 -23.47 14.71
C ARG A 27 -14.77 -22.22 15.37
N ALA A 28 -14.62 -21.12 14.65
CA ALA A 28 -14.14 -19.86 15.23
C ALA A 28 -15.15 -19.30 16.24
N LYS A 29 -14.67 -18.77 17.36
CA LYS A 29 -15.50 -18.12 18.38
C LYS A 29 -16.02 -16.76 17.91
N ARG A 30 -15.18 -16.02 17.16
CA ARG A 30 -15.51 -14.73 16.53
C ARG A 30 -14.85 -14.64 15.17
N ILE A 31 -15.49 -13.88 14.28
CA ILE A 31 -15.06 -13.64 12.91
C ILE A 31 -15.11 -12.14 12.69
N CYS A 32 -13.93 -11.52 12.73
CA CYS A 32 -13.78 -10.10 12.44
C CYS A 32 -13.83 -9.88 10.93
N VAL A 33 -14.63 -8.94 10.47
CA VAL A 33 -14.79 -8.65 9.05
C VAL A 33 -14.63 -7.14 8.78
N THR A 34 -14.27 -6.82 7.54
CA THR A 34 -14.08 -5.43 7.10
C THR A 34 -15.30 -4.88 6.39
N TYR A 35 -16.07 -5.73 5.73
CA TYR A 35 -17.18 -5.33 4.87
C TYR A 35 -18.49 -5.95 5.34
N GLU A 36 -19.59 -5.28 5.01
CA GLU A 36 -20.95 -5.80 5.19
C GLU A 36 -21.24 -6.95 4.23
N GLY A 37 -22.33 -7.69 4.47
CA GLY A 37 -22.78 -8.79 3.61
C GLY A 37 -21.92 -10.06 3.72
N MET A 38 -21.11 -10.19 4.77
CA MET A 38 -20.25 -11.35 4.98
C MET A 38 -21.01 -12.57 5.53
N GLU A 39 -22.30 -12.44 5.87
CA GLU A 39 -23.21 -13.49 6.28
C GLU A 39 -23.37 -14.57 5.20
N ARG A 40 -23.17 -14.21 3.95
CA ARG A 40 -23.13 -15.15 2.79
C ARG A 40 -21.99 -16.17 2.87
N PHE A 41 -20.96 -15.89 3.69
CA PHE A 41 -19.78 -16.76 3.84
C PHE A 41 -19.63 -17.32 5.25
N PHE A 42 -20.16 -16.63 6.27
CA PHE A 42 -19.90 -16.90 7.67
C PHE A 42 -21.19 -16.94 8.51
N PRO A 43 -21.23 -17.69 9.63
CA PRO A 43 -22.35 -17.68 10.55
C PRO A 43 -22.59 -16.27 11.12
N ALA A 44 -23.76 -15.67 10.87
CA ALA A 44 -24.09 -14.29 11.24
C ALA A 44 -23.85 -13.99 12.73
N GLY A 45 -24.26 -14.86 13.63
CA GLY A 45 -24.10 -14.67 15.09
C GLY A 45 -22.63 -14.67 15.60
N ARG A 46 -21.65 -14.91 14.72
CA ARG A 46 -20.23 -14.88 15.09
C ARG A 46 -19.46 -13.75 14.43
N ILE A 47 -20.11 -13.01 13.52
CA ILE A 47 -19.52 -11.88 12.81
C ILE A 47 -19.42 -10.68 13.73
N THR A 48 -18.31 -9.98 13.66
CA THR A 48 -18.08 -8.67 14.28
C THR A 48 -17.46 -7.75 13.24
N MET A 49 -18.10 -6.64 12.94
CA MET A 49 -17.56 -5.61 12.04
C MET A 49 -16.44 -4.86 12.78
N THR A 50 -15.21 -5.01 12.32
CA THR A 50 -14.03 -4.37 12.96
C THR A 50 -13.27 -3.46 12.00
N GLY A 51 -13.54 -3.55 10.71
CA GLY A 51 -12.66 -2.95 9.70
C GLY A 51 -11.33 -3.69 9.57
N ASN A 52 -10.45 -3.19 8.73
CA ASN A 52 -9.06 -3.66 8.63
C ASN A 52 -8.21 -3.03 9.74
N PRO A 53 -7.30 -3.81 10.36
CA PRO A 53 -6.34 -3.25 11.30
C PRO A 53 -5.35 -2.38 10.55
N LEU A 54 -5.40 -1.09 10.79
CA LEU A 54 -4.47 -0.13 10.23
C LEU A 54 -3.36 0.18 11.25
N ARG A 55 -2.19 0.58 10.75
CA ARG A 55 -1.11 1.03 11.64
C ARG A 55 -1.54 2.32 12.33
N GLY A 56 -1.34 2.40 13.65
CA GLY A 56 -1.79 3.55 14.46
C GLY A 56 -1.12 4.90 14.14
N ARG A 57 -0.23 4.93 13.16
CA ARG A 57 0.41 6.17 12.66
C ARG A 57 -0.41 6.90 11.59
N PHE A 58 -1.46 6.27 11.06
CA PHE A 58 -2.33 6.91 10.10
C PHE A 58 -3.47 7.57 10.84
N SER A 59 -3.52 8.90 10.80
CA SER A 59 -4.66 9.68 11.25
C SER A 59 -5.23 10.46 10.07
N LYS A 60 -6.45 10.96 10.23
CA LYS A 60 -7.10 11.80 9.22
C LYS A 60 -6.40 13.17 9.08
N GLU A 61 -5.79 13.63 10.16
CA GLU A 61 -5.00 14.88 10.18
C GLU A 61 -3.67 14.70 9.44
N GLY A 62 -3.17 13.46 9.33
CA GLY A 62 -1.92 13.15 8.64
C GLY A 62 -0.67 13.70 9.33
N ALA A 63 0.48 13.51 8.70
CA ALA A 63 1.72 14.20 9.02
C ALA A 63 1.77 15.57 8.31
N ASP A 64 2.61 16.48 8.80
CA ASP A 64 2.82 17.77 8.14
C ASP A 64 3.46 17.57 6.76
N ARG A 65 2.89 18.24 5.74
CA ARG A 65 3.36 18.13 4.35
C ARG A 65 4.74 18.75 4.16
N GLY A 66 5.04 19.87 4.83
CA GLY A 66 6.33 20.53 4.72
C GLY A 66 7.45 19.66 5.27
N GLU A 67 7.27 19.09 6.47
CA GLU A 67 8.20 18.12 7.05
C GLU A 67 8.36 16.88 6.17
N ALA A 68 7.28 16.41 5.56
CA ALA A 68 7.32 15.26 4.66
C ALA A 68 8.10 15.53 3.38
N LEU A 69 7.93 16.71 2.77
CA LEU A 69 8.70 17.11 1.60
C LEU A 69 10.20 17.25 1.94
N GLU A 70 10.52 17.90 3.06
CA GLU A 70 11.90 18.02 3.55
C GLU A 70 12.56 16.65 3.76
N TYR A 71 11.82 15.71 4.37
CA TYR A 71 12.32 14.34 4.60
C TYR A 71 12.73 13.63 3.31
N TYR A 72 12.01 13.86 2.21
CA TYR A 72 12.33 13.27 0.89
C TYR A 72 13.27 14.15 0.05
N GLY A 73 13.65 15.33 0.53
CA GLY A 73 14.45 16.29 -0.23
C GLY A 73 13.69 16.93 -1.40
N PHE A 74 12.38 17.08 -1.25
CA PHE A 74 11.48 17.60 -2.26
C PHE A 74 11.12 19.06 -2.02
N THR A 75 10.67 19.75 -3.09
CA THR A 75 10.21 21.14 -3.05
C THR A 75 8.68 21.21 -3.12
N PRO A 76 8.06 22.31 -2.66
CA PRO A 76 6.61 22.47 -2.77
C PRO A 76 6.12 22.81 -4.18
N ASP A 77 7.03 23.13 -5.11
CA ASP A 77 6.70 23.67 -6.43
C ASP A 77 6.24 22.61 -7.44
N LEU A 78 6.58 21.36 -7.19
CA LEU A 78 6.23 20.25 -8.07
C LEU A 78 5.29 19.25 -7.37
N PRO A 79 4.33 18.68 -8.12
CA PRO A 79 3.47 17.63 -7.57
C PRO A 79 4.28 16.38 -7.24
N VAL A 80 3.83 15.64 -6.24
CA VAL A 80 4.46 14.40 -5.76
C VAL A 80 3.60 13.19 -6.11
N VAL A 81 4.19 12.22 -6.78
CA VAL A 81 3.57 10.92 -7.09
C VAL A 81 4.20 9.83 -6.21
N LEU A 82 3.38 9.15 -5.43
CA LEU A 82 3.80 7.99 -4.64
C LEU A 82 3.51 6.70 -5.41
N VAL A 83 4.55 5.90 -5.69
CA VAL A 83 4.44 4.62 -6.39
C VAL A 83 4.74 3.47 -5.44
N VAL A 84 3.74 2.62 -5.13
CA VAL A 84 3.82 1.56 -4.12
C VAL A 84 3.42 0.22 -4.69
N GLY A 85 4.38 -0.70 -4.79
CA GLY A 85 4.17 -2.07 -5.27
C GLY A 85 3.95 -3.12 -4.17
N GLY A 86 3.86 -2.68 -2.89
CA GLY A 86 3.87 -3.57 -1.73
C GLY A 86 5.28 -3.93 -1.26
N SER A 87 5.41 -4.60 -0.09
CA SER A 87 6.70 -4.86 0.57
C SER A 87 7.68 -5.71 -0.24
N LEU A 88 7.18 -6.61 -1.08
CA LEU A 88 8.02 -7.45 -1.95
C LEU A 88 8.32 -6.78 -3.29
N GLY A 89 7.56 -5.75 -3.63
CA GLY A 89 7.60 -5.07 -4.91
C GLY A 89 6.70 -5.70 -5.97
N THR A 90 6.48 -4.97 -7.02
CA THR A 90 5.65 -5.39 -8.17
C THR A 90 6.39 -5.11 -9.46
N ARG A 91 6.66 -6.16 -10.25
CA ARG A 91 7.41 -6.06 -11.50
C ARG A 91 6.79 -5.04 -12.46
N SER A 92 5.47 -5.09 -12.67
CA SER A 92 4.78 -4.20 -13.60
C SER A 92 4.93 -2.72 -13.24
N LEU A 93 4.88 -2.35 -11.95
CA LEU A 93 5.10 -0.96 -11.53
C LEU A 93 6.56 -0.55 -11.69
N ASN A 94 7.51 -1.44 -11.40
CA ASN A 94 8.91 -1.15 -11.57
C ASN A 94 9.29 -0.99 -13.06
N GLU A 95 8.80 -1.86 -13.95
CA GLU A 95 9.00 -1.72 -15.39
C GLU A 95 8.34 -0.46 -15.95
N MET A 96 7.15 -0.10 -15.48
CA MET A 96 6.49 1.16 -15.82
C MET A 96 7.37 2.37 -15.45
N MET A 97 7.92 2.37 -14.22
CA MET A 97 8.80 3.46 -13.77
C MET A 97 10.08 3.53 -14.59
N LYS A 98 10.71 2.40 -14.92
CA LYS A 98 11.87 2.35 -15.81
C LYS A 98 11.55 2.95 -17.19
N ALA A 99 10.45 2.51 -17.79
CA ALA A 99 10.02 3.00 -19.10
C ALA A 99 9.74 4.51 -19.09
N TRP A 100 9.09 5.00 -18.03
CA TRP A 100 8.83 6.43 -17.86
C TRP A 100 10.14 7.23 -17.71
N ILE A 101 11.07 6.80 -16.86
CA ILE A 101 12.38 7.46 -16.69
C ILE A 101 13.15 7.51 -18.02
N LEU A 102 13.18 6.41 -18.78
CA LEU A 102 13.81 6.39 -20.10
C LEU A 102 13.15 7.35 -21.07
N SER A 103 11.84 7.54 -20.98
CA SER A 103 11.10 8.48 -21.85
C SER A 103 11.44 9.95 -21.59
N LEU A 104 11.99 10.28 -20.41
CA LEU A 104 12.45 11.64 -20.11
C LEU A 104 13.71 12.02 -20.90
N GLY A 105 14.46 11.04 -21.42
CA GLY A 105 15.64 11.29 -22.26
C GLY A 105 16.75 12.08 -21.55
N GLY A 106 16.81 12.02 -20.21
CA GLY A 106 17.75 12.79 -19.39
C GLY A 106 17.26 14.19 -19.00
N ALA A 107 16.03 14.56 -19.39
CA ALA A 107 15.41 15.78 -18.89
C ALA A 107 14.93 15.61 -17.43
N ASP A 108 14.80 16.72 -16.72
CA ASP A 108 14.23 16.71 -15.38
C ASP A 108 12.78 16.22 -15.37
N ALA A 109 12.44 15.42 -14.39
CA ALA A 109 11.07 14.94 -14.22
C ALA A 109 10.14 16.12 -13.90
N PRO A 110 8.97 16.21 -14.55
CA PRO A 110 7.99 17.27 -14.31
C PRO A 110 7.23 17.09 -12.99
N VAL A 111 7.53 16.03 -12.27
CA VAL A 111 6.94 15.67 -10.98
C VAL A 111 8.02 15.09 -10.06
N GLN A 112 7.78 15.14 -8.78
CA GLN A 112 8.60 14.44 -7.79
C GLN A 112 8.02 13.06 -7.53
N VAL A 113 8.85 12.05 -7.34
CA VAL A 113 8.39 10.67 -7.19
C VAL A 113 8.97 10.01 -5.95
N ILE A 114 8.10 9.47 -5.10
CA ILE A 114 8.48 8.52 -4.05
C ILE A 114 8.22 7.13 -4.62
N TRP A 115 9.28 6.36 -4.88
CA TRP A 115 9.18 5.05 -5.52
C TRP A 115 9.61 3.92 -4.60
N GLN A 116 8.64 3.13 -4.12
CA GLN A 116 8.91 1.89 -3.40
C GLN A 116 9.08 0.74 -4.40
N THR A 117 10.31 0.30 -4.58
CA THR A 117 10.66 -0.76 -5.52
C THR A 117 10.34 -2.16 -5.01
N GLY A 118 10.31 -2.33 -3.69
CA GLY A 118 10.17 -3.62 -3.03
C GLY A 118 11.49 -4.38 -2.89
N LYS A 119 11.54 -5.22 -1.87
CA LYS A 119 12.78 -5.92 -1.45
C LYS A 119 13.43 -6.76 -2.56
N TYR A 120 12.62 -7.39 -3.44
CA TYR A 120 13.17 -8.24 -4.49
C TYR A 120 13.81 -7.47 -5.65
N TYR A 121 13.42 -6.22 -5.86
CA TYR A 121 13.86 -5.43 -7.01
C TYR A 121 14.83 -4.31 -6.64
N GLU A 122 15.14 -4.13 -5.36
CA GLU A 122 15.95 -3.01 -4.87
C GLU A 122 17.26 -2.84 -5.62
N ARG A 123 18.07 -3.90 -5.68
CA ARG A 123 19.39 -3.87 -6.34
C ARG A 123 19.29 -3.55 -7.82
N GLU A 124 18.33 -4.14 -8.51
CA GLU A 124 18.09 -3.90 -9.94
C GLU A 124 17.70 -2.45 -10.18
N MET A 125 16.79 -1.90 -9.37
CA MET A 125 16.31 -0.53 -9.55
C MET A 125 17.37 0.50 -9.14
N GLN A 126 18.18 0.23 -8.13
CA GLN A 126 19.34 1.06 -7.79
C GLN A 126 20.37 1.10 -8.94
N ALA A 127 20.72 -0.04 -9.51
CA ALA A 127 21.61 -0.11 -10.66
C ALA A 127 21.04 0.63 -11.88
N PHE A 128 19.73 0.50 -12.10
CA PHE A 128 19.04 1.22 -13.16
C PHE A 128 19.12 2.74 -13.00
N LEU A 129 18.83 3.27 -11.79
CA LEU A 129 18.90 4.71 -11.52
C LEU A 129 20.34 5.23 -11.57
N ALA A 130 21.34 4.42 -11.18
CA ALA A 130 22.75 4.79 -11.33
C ALA A 130 23.17 4.95 -12.81
N ALA A 131 22.60 4.13 -13.71
CA ALA A 131 22.83 4.21 -15.15
C ALA A 131 21.97 5.28 -15.85
N HIS A 132 20.82 5.63 -15.29
CA HIS A 132 19.86 6.59 -15.81
C HIS A 132 19.46 7.59 -14.70
N PRO A 133 20.38 8.50 -14.30
CA PRO A 133 20.08 9.48 -13.27
C PRO A 133 18.86 10.33 -13.62
N ALA A 134 17.93 10.46 -12.71
CA ALA A 134 16.76 11.30 -12.86
C ALA A 134 16.60 12.12 -11.57
N ALA A 135 16.53 13.44 -11.72
CA ALA A 135 16.25 14.33 -10.60
C ALA A 135 14.84 14.12 -10.07
N ASN A 136 14.61 14.52 -8.82
CA ASN A 136 13.29 14.49 -8.19
C ASN A 136 12.71 13.08 -7.96
N ILE A 137 13.54 12.03 -7.93
CA ILE A 137 13.10 10.66 -7.63
C ILE A 137 13.78 10.17 -6.35
N TRP A 138 12.97 9.92 -5.32
CA TRP A 138 13.38 9.14 -4.18
C TRP A 138 13.05 7.66 -4.41
N GLN A 139 14.00 6.76 -4.19
CA GLN A 139 13.81 5.32 -4.36
C GLN A 139 14.24 4.58 -3.09
N GLY A 140 13.43 3.61 -2.69
CA GLY A 140 13.76 2.69 -1.60
C GLY A 140 13.04 1.36 -1.74
N ALA A 141 13.64 0.30 -1.18
CA ALA A 141 13.00 -1.02 -1.13
C ALA A 141 11.73 -0.99 -0.29
N PHE A 142 11.74 -0.20 0.76
CA PHE A 142 10.63 -0.08 1.71
C PHE A 142 10.52 1.39 2.17
N ILE A 143 9.31 1.80 2.52
CA ILE A 143 9.03 3.13 3.06
C ILE A 143 8.71 2.99 4.55
N ASP A 144 9.64 3.38 5.41
CA ASP A 144 9.46 3.32 6.87
C ASP A 144 8.46 4.38 7.36
N ARG A 145 8.53 5.58 6.78
CA ARG A 145 7.67 6.71 7.07
C ARG A 145 6.56 6.83 6.02
N MET A 146 5.70 5.79 5.96
CA MET A 146 4.54 5.81 5.05
C MET A 146 3.58 6.98 5.36
N ASP A 147 3.52 7.43 6.61
CA ASP A 147 2.81 8.63 7.03
C ASP A 147 3.32 9.87 6.27
N TYR A 148 4.63 10.05 6.17
CA TYR A 148 5.24 11.14 5.39
C TYR A 148 5.04 10.94 3.89
N ALA A 149 5.14 9.71 3.39
CA ALA A 149 4.90 9.43 1.97
C ALA A 149 3.47 9.82 1.55
N TYR A 150 2.48 9.49 2.37
CA TYR A 150 1.11 9.91 2.13
C TYR A 150 0.92 11.42 2.31
N ALA A 151 1.55 12.06 3.30
CA ALA A 151 1.46 13.51 3.50
C ALA A 151 2.02 14.28 2.30
N ALA A 152 3.20 13.87 1.80
CA ALA A 152 3.83 14.48 0.63
C ALA A 152 3.04 14.26 -0.67
N ALA A 153 2.43 13.09 -0.86
CA ALA A 153 1.84 12.69 -2.13
C ALA A 153 0.59 13.50 -2.51
N ASP A 154 0.52 13.88 -3.79
CA ASP A 154 -0.68 14.44 -4.44
C ASP A 154 -1.47 13.35 -5.18
N LEU A 155 -0.78 12.31 -5.67
CA LEU A 155 -1.35 11.14 -6.34
C LEU A 155 -0.63 9.88 -5.88
N VAL A 156 -1.38 8.80 -5.72
CA VAL A 156 -0.82 7.49 -5.40
C VAL A 156 -1.05 6.52 -6.55
N LEU A 157 0.00 5.84 -7.00
CA LEU A 157 -0.07 4.68 -7.88
C LEU A 157 0.19 3.43 -7.04
N SER A 158 -0.78 2.53 -6.93
CA SER A 158 -0.66 1.38 -6.03
C SER A 158 -1.34 0.13 -6.53
N ARG A 159 -0.92 -1.00 -5.96
CA ARG A 159 -1.69 -2.25 -6.04
C ARG A 159 -2.93 -2.14 -5.15
N SER A 160 -4.00 -2.83 -5.53
CA SER A 160 -5.28 -2.83 -4.81
C SER A 160 -5.35 -3.85 -3.65
N GLY A 161 -4.28 -3.95 -2.85
CA GLY A 161 -4.28 -4.79 -1.65
C GLY A 161 -5.24 -4.27 -0.57
N ALA A 162 -5.93 -5.15 0.16
CA ALA A 162 -6.96 -4.78 1.13
C ALA A 162 -6.48 -3.78 2.19
N GLY A 163 -5.25 -3.95 2.71
CA GLY A 163 -4.65 -3.01 3.66
C GLY A 163 -4.42 -1.64 3.04
N THR A 164 -3.83 -1.60 1.85
CA THR A 164 -3.55 -0.35 1.13
C THR A 164 -4.82 0.41 0.77
N VAL A 165 -5.87 -0.29 0.32
CA VAL A 165 -7.18 0.35 0.05
C VAL A 165 -7.72 1.00 1.32
N SER A 166 -7.67 0.30 2.45
CA SER A 166 -8.17 0.83 3.72
C SER A 166 -7.33 2.02 4.23
N GLU A 167 -6.01 1.98 4.07
CA GLU A 167 -5.11 3.10 4.39
C GLU A 167 -5.43 4.33 3.53
N LEU A 168 -5.58 4.14 2.22
CA LEU A 168 -5.87 5.22 1.28
C LEU A 168 -7.24 5.87 1.52
N CYS A 169 -8.25 5.07 1.89
CA CYS A 169 -9.54 5.60 2.33
C CYS A 169 -9.41 6.49 3.58
N LEU A 170 -8.55 6.09 4.53
CA LEU A 170 -8.35 6.87 5.76
C LEU A 170 -7.63 8.19 5.49
N VAL A 171 -6.55 8.16 4.68
CA VAL A 171 -5.77 9.36 4.37
C VAL A 171 -6.37 10.22 3.25
N ALA A 172 -7.45 9.77 2.63
CA ALA A 172 -8.23 10.48 1.60
C ALA A 172 -7.37 11.00 0.42
N LYS A 173 -6.39 10.21 -0.03
CA LYS A 173 -5.54 10.59 -1.17
C LYS A 173 -6.10 10.07 -2.50
N PRO A 174 -6.00 10.86 -3.57
CA PRO A 174 -6.27 10.37 -4.92
C PRO A 174 -5.41 9.17 -5.26
N VAL A 175 -6.01 8.14 -5.85
CA VAL A 175 -5.29 6.91 -6.18
C VAL A 175 -5.66 6.35 -7.53
N LEU A 176 -4.65 5.87 -8.27
CA LEU A 176 -4.81 5.01 -9.42
C LEU A 176 -4.38 3.59 -9.02
N PHE A 177 -5.33 2.67 -9.01
CA PHE A 177 -5.06 1.27 -8.73
C PHE A 177 -4.63 0.50 -9.97
N VAL A 178 -3.54 -0.26 -9.82
CA VAL A 178 -3.07 -1.24 -10.80
C VAL A 178 -3.39 -2.63 -10.25
N PRO A 179 -4.48 -3.28 -10.66
CA PRO A 179 -4.87 -4.58 -10.12
C PRO A 179 -3.85 -5.67 -10.47
N SER A 180 -3.82 -6.74 -9.67
CA SER A 180 -3.09 -7.96 -10.03
C SER A 180 -3.81 -8.68 -11.17
N PRO A 181 -3.06 -9.27 -12.11
CA PRO A 181 -3.64 -10.18 -13.09
C PRO A 181 -4.28 -11.39 -12.41
#